data_013a1d1142a8672a0ae9a5dc75fb4bad
#
_entry.id   013a1d1142a8672a0ae9a5dc75fb4bad
#
_cell.length_a   1.000
_cell.length_b   1.000
_cell.length_c   1.000
_cell.angle_alpha   90.00
_cell.angle_beta   90.00
_cell.angle_gamma   90.00
#
_symmetry.space_group_name_H-M   'P 1'
#
loop_
_entity.id
_entity.type
_entity.pdbx_description
1 polymer ?
#
loop_
_entity_poly.entity_id
_entity_poly.type
_entity_poly.pdbx_seq_one_letter_code
_entity_poly.pdbx_strand_id
1 'polypeptide(L)'
;MPSWIEVHCRIPDGFRRGRPFRLYDGQLLWFSNFYLVRGTAEFDPVNPIYSTAFRYRRGLDIGPQKVGKSPKSAAHICLEAVGPSVFAGWAGEDDGYACADHGCGCGWEYAYEPGEPMGMLRPTPWIQIIAVSEDGTGNVYKALRPMVELGPLAFLMPKTGENFIRLPGDGLIEPVTSSDTSRVGARGTFVVETEVGFYTPRNGMTKVADTLHRNLAGMSARAALESNSWDPSQHSTAQTEYELAQSGKVDDVYVQVTWPPKNLSFANKAERRKILRIVYPEDTRRENGGHVELEAIEGEAAAMVEKDPSQASRFFGNGLASGGGKAFDLEAWRARAVKVPFVVPRGTLITIGFDGSKRWDHTSMIATVVATGYQWPLGIWRPELYPGHEIPAAVVTNTLDQAMGDFDVWRVYADPPYWEDTIAGWQGRWGKDRVIEWWTNRPKAMGDSLRSWHEGIRTGAVTHCA
;
A
#
# COMPACT_ATOMS: atom_id res chain seq x y z
N MET A 1 -14.22 -13.54 21.04
CA MET A 1 -13.04 -12.66 20.93
C MET A 1 -13.40 -11.17 21.01
N PRO A 2 -14.38 -10.61 20.27
CA PRO A 2 -14.76 -9.19 20.41
C PRO A 2 -15.12 -8.80 21.86
N SER A 3 -15.96 -9.54 22.52
CA SER A 3 -16.35 -9.27 23.92
C SER A 3 -15.15 -9.30 24.89
N TRP A 4 -14.17 -10.17 24.66
CA TRP A 4 -12.92 -10.19 25.44
C TRP A 4 -12.16 -8.87 25.26
N ILE A 5 -12.02 -8.37 24.02
CA ILE A 5 -11.36 -7.08 23.72
C ILE A 5 -12.06 -5.95 24.48
N GLU A 6 -13.37 -5.85 24.40
CA GLU A 6 -14.14 -4.77 25.01
C GLU A 6 -14.05 -4.75 26.56
N VAL A 7 -13.88 -5.91 27.16
CA VAL A 7 -13.71 -6.02 28.64
C VAL A 7 -12.28 -5.70 29.04
N HIS A 8 -11.28 -6.15 28.29
CA HIS A 8 -9.88 -6.09 28.72
C HIS A 8 -9.12 -4.88 28.22
N CYS A 9 -9.40 -4.41 27.00
CA CYS A 9 -8.69 -3.28 26.41
C CYS A 9 -9.25 -1.93 26.88
N ARG A 10 -8.39 -0.92 26.95
CA ARG A 10 -8.77 0.44 27.33
C ARG A 10 -8.43 1.44 26.23
N ILE A 11 -9.24 2.49 26.10
CA ILE A 11 -8.95 3.61 25.19
C ILE A 11 -7.62 4.22 25.60
N PRO A 12 -6.63 4.27 24.68
CA PRO A 12 -5.26 4.65 25.05
C PRO A 12 -5.06 6.14 25.28
N ASP A 13 -5.84 7.00 24.61
CA ASP A 13 -5.64 8.43 24.62
C ASP A 13 -6.94 9.25 24.53
N GLY A 14 -6.81 10.59 24.51
CA GLY A 14 -7.92 11.52 24.38
C GLY A 14 -8.82 11.61 25.62
N PHE A 15 -9.98 12.26 25.47
CA PHE A 15 -10.93 12.52 26.56
C PHE A 15 -11.54 11.26 27.19
N ARG A 16 -11.45 10.12 26.51
CA ARG A 16 -11.99 8.86 26.97
C ARG A 16 -10.92 7.89 27.43
N ARG A 17 -9.69 8.35 27.59
CA ARG A 17 -8.56 7.55 28.05
C ARG A 17 -8.92 6.75 29.30
N GLY A 18 -8.61 5.46 29.30
CA GLY A 18 -8.88 4.54 30.40
C GLY A 18 -10.29 3.94 30.43
N ARG A 19 -11.23 4.42 29.63
CA ARG A 19 -12.54 3.77 29.48
C ARG A 19 -12.42 2.48 28.66
N PRO A 20 -13.39 1.54 28.80
CA PRO A 20 -13.42 0.33 27.99
C PRO A 20 -13.34 0.66 26.50
N PHE A 21 -12.52 -0.12 25.76
CA PHE A 21 -12.34 0.02 24.33
C PHE A 21 -13.51 -0.71 23.64
N ARG A 22 -14.56 0.04 23.30
CA ARG A 22 -15.69 -0.49 22.54
C ARG A 22 -15.35 -0.54 21.06
N LEU A 23 -15.61 -1.69 20.43
CA LEU A 23 -15.38 -1.87 19.01
C LEU A 23 -16.44 -1.14 18.19
N TYR A 24 -16.02 -0.42 17.17
CA TYR A 24 -16.91 0.06 16.12
C TYR A 24 -17.38 -1.11 15.24
N ASP A 25 -18.49 -0.95 14.55
CA ASP A 25 -19.07 -2.00 13.69
C ASP A 25 -18.05 -2.57 12.70
N GLY A 26 -17.26 -1.70 12.05
CA GLY A 26 -16.17 -2.12 11.17
C GLY A 26 -15.08 -2.90 11.88
N GLN A 27 -14.74 -2.56 13.12
CA GLN A 27 -13.76 -3.29 13.92
C GLN A 27 -14.33 -4.63 14.40
N LEU A 28 -15.58 -4.65 14.81
CA LEU A 28 -16.29 -5.87 15.15
C LEU A 28 -16.32 -6.85 13.98
N LEU A 29 -16.65 -6.34 12.77
CA LEU A 29 -16.64 -7.13 11.54
C LEU A 29 -15.24 -7.67 11.21
N TRP A 30 -14.20 -6.86 11.43
CA TRP A 30 -12.81 -7.29 11.27
C TRP A 30 -12.48 -8.50 12.12
N PHE A 31 -12.70 -8.41 13.42
CA PHE A 31 -12.39 -9.51 14.34
C PHE A 31 -13.24 -10.76 14.06
N SER A 32 -14.54 -10.59 13.81
CA SER A 32 -15.43 -11.70 13.49
C SER A 32 -15.01 -12.48 12.26
N ASN A 33 -14.63 -11.77 11.18
CA ASN A 33 -14.19 -12.43 9.95
C ASN A 33 -12.74 -12.94 10.05
N PHE A 34 -11.82 -12.16 10.59
CA PHE A 34 -10.40 -12.58 10.67
C PHE A 34 -10.27 -13.87 11.51
N TYR A 35 -11.07 -14.04 12.56
CA TYR A 35 -11.10 -15.24 13.40
C TYR A 35 -12.15 -16.28 12.98
N LEU A 36 -12.66 -16.21 11.76
CA LEU A 36 -13.58 -17.22 11.24
C LEU A 36 -12.92 -18.58 11.18
N VAL A 37 -13.46 -19.54 11.95
CA VAL A 37 -12.99 -20.93 12.00
C VAL A 37 -13.62 -21.72 10.85
N ARG A 38 -12.82 -22.57 10.21
CA ARG A 38 -13.32 -23.49 9.17
C ARG A 38 -14.23 -24.53 9.83
N GLY A 39 -15.41 -24.78 9.27
CA GLY A 39 -16.33 -25.77 9.81
C GLY A 39 -15.79 -27.22 9.87
N THR A 40 -14.69 -27.47 9.14
CA THR A 40 -13.95 -28.74 9.14
C THR A 40 -12.76 -28.73 10.10
N ALA A 41 -12.58 -27.68 10.92
CA ALA A 41 -11.47 -27.61 11.85
C ALA A 41 -11.61 -28.67 12.95
N GLU A 42 -10.54 -29.41 13.15
CA GLU A 42 -10.41 -30.38 14.24
C GLU A 42 -9.36 -29.86 15.24
N PHE A 43 -9.58 -30.12 16.50
CA PHE A 43 -8.66 -29.75 17.57
C PHE A 43 -8.00 -30.99 18.13
N ASP A 44 -6.68 -31.04 18.05
CA ASP A 44 -5.85 -32.04 18.71
C ASP A 44 -5.11 -31.38 19.88
N PRO A 45 -5.44 -31.69 21.14
CA PRO A 45 -4.79 -31.07 22.29
C PRO A 45 -3.32 -31.48 22.45
N VAL A 46 -2.87 -32.56 21.81
CA VAL A 46 -1.47 -33.02 21.85
C VAL A 46 -0.63 -32.29 20.79
N ASN A 47 -1.22 -31.99 19.62
CA ASN A 47 -0.54 -31.34 18.51
C ASN A 47 -1.46 -30.34 17.82
N PRO A 48 -1.81 -29.24 18.47
CA PRO A 48 -2.72 -28.26 17.92
C PRO A 48 -2.08 -27.55 16.71
N ILE A 49 -2.80 -27.54 15.58
CA ILE A 49 -2.38 -26.84 14.36
C ILE A 49 -3.12 -25.50 14.29
N TYR A 50 -2.54 -24.49 14.89
CA TYR A 50 -3.20 -23.22 15.15
C TYR A 50 -3.71 -22.48 13.89
N SER A 51 -2.89 -22.35 12.85
CA SER A 51 -3.25 -21.55 11.68
C SER A 51 -4.24 -22.24 10.74
N THR A 52 -4.30 -23.56 10.72
CA THR A 52 -5.18 -24.30 9.80
C THR A 52 -6.63 -24.32 10.25
N ALA A 53 -6.90 -24.05 11.52
CA ALA A 53 -8.26 -23.92 12.02
C ALA A 53 -8.97 -22.68 11.44
N PHE A 54 -8.26 -21.59 11.27
CA PHE A 54 -8.82 -20.35 10.75
C PHE A 54 -8.91 -20.35 9.22
N ARG A 55 -9.96 -19.73 8.69
CA ARG A 55 -10.13 -19.55 7.26
C ARG A 55 -9.04 -18.64 6.68
N TYR A 56 -8.70 -17.58 7.40
CA TYR A 56 -7.77 -16.55 6.92
C TYR A 56 -6.47 -16.57 7.72
N ARG A 57 -5.37 -16.69 7.01
CA ARG A 57 -4.01 -16.57 7.58
C ARG A 57 -3.52 -15.13 7.57
N ARG A 58 -3.97 -14.34 6.61
CA ARG A 58 -3.68 -12.90 6.50
C ARG A 58 -4.95 -12.10 6.40
N GLY A 59 -4.92 -10.89 6.95
CA GLY A 59 -6.00 -9.94 6.79
C GLY A 59 -5.45 -8.58 6.40
N LEU A 60 -6.07 -7.92 5.42
CA LEU A 60 -5.73 -6.59 4.92
C LEU A 60 -6.87 -5.63 5.22
N ASP A 61 -6.61 -4.64 6.09
CA ASP A 61 -7.55 -3.57 6.44
C ASP A 61 -7.12 -2.24 5.80
N ILE A 62 -7.92 -1.76 4.86
CA ILE A 62 -7.68 -0.51 4.15
C ILE A 62 -8.73 0.52 4.54
N GLY A 63 -8.30 1.57 5.19
CA GLY A 63 -9.18 2.64 5.66
C GLY A 63 -8.52 4.01 5.67
N PRO A 64 -9.31 5.11 5.70
CA PRO A 64 -8.76 6.46 5.70
C PRO A 64 -7.96 6.76 6.97
N GLN A 65 -7.21 7.85 6.97
CA GLN A 65 -6.52 8.33 8.17
C GLN A 65 -7.52 8.65 9.29
N LYS A 66 -7.10 8.45 10.56
CA LYS A 66 -7.89 8.78 11.75
C LYS A 66 -9.17 7.95 11.96
N VAL A 67 -9.38 6.88 11.20
CA VAL A 67 -10.54 5.97 11.42
C VAL A 67 -10.36 5.01 12.61
N GLY A 68 -9.19 5.00 13.25
CA GLY A 68 -8.93 4.18 14.45
C GLY A 68 -8.20 2.87 14.19
N LYS A 69 -7.41 2.77 13.10
CA LYS A 69 -6.62 1.57 12.76
C LYS A 69 -5.61 1.20 13.86
N SER A 70 -4.73 2.11 14.26
CA SER A 70 -3.68 1.80 15.23
C SER A 70 -4.19 1.37 16.61
N PRO A 71 -5.23 1.99 17.21
CA PRO A 71 -5.85 1.43 18.41
C PRO A 71 -6.48 0.05 18.22
N LYS A 72 -7.09 -0.23 17.04
CA LYS A 72 -7.61 -1.56 16.69
C LYS A 72 -6.46 -2.58 16.64
N SER A 73 -5.35 -2.23 15.99
CA SER A 73 -4.16 -3.11 15.92
C SER A 73 -3.53 -3.34 17.30
N ALA A 74 -3.53 -2.34 18.18
CA ALA A 74 -3.12 -2.50 19.58
C ALA A 74 -4.03 -3.50 20.33
N ALA A 75 -5.35 -3.40 20.16
CA ALA A 75 -6.30 -4.36 20.76
C ALA A 75 -6.13 -5.77 20.17
N HIS A 76 -5.83 -5.87 18.90
CA HIS A 76 -5.52 -7.15 18.23
C HIS A 76 -4.26 -7.79 18.83
N ILE A 77 -3.21 -7.01 19.04
CA ILE A 77 -1.99 -7.46 19.71
C ILE A 77 -2.29 -7.94 21.13
N CYS A 78 -3.11 -7.23 21.90
CA CYS A 78 -3.51 -7.67 23.25
C CYS A 78 -4.22 -9.02 23.22
N LEU A 79 -5.13 -9.22 22.26
CA LEU A 79 -5.84 -10.49 22.08
C LEU A 79 -4.88 -11.64 21.74
N GLU A 80 -3.95 -11.43 20.83
CA GLU A 80 -2.96 -12.44 20.43
C GLU A 80 -1.91 -12.71 21.51
N ALA A 81 -1.66 -11.73 22.38
CA ALA A 81 -0.67 -11.85 23.46
C ALA A 81 -1.19 -12.69 24.65
N VAL A 82 -2.40 -12.42 25.11
CA VAL A 82 -2.93 -12.98 26.38
C VAL A 82 -4.43 -13.28 26.32
N GLY A 83 -5.03 -13.25 25.15
CA GLY A 83 -6.44 -13.55 24.94
C GLY A 83 -6.68 -14.90 24.29
N PRO A 84 -7.96 -15.34 24.16
CA PRO A 84 -8.34 -16.61 23.57
C PRO A 84 -8.24 -16.59 22.01
N SER A 85 -7.05 -16.36 21.48
CA SER A 85 -6.82 -16.12 20.04
C SER A 85 -6.61 -17.38 19.21
N VAL A 86 -6.46 -18.56 19.86
CA VAL A 86 -6.20 -19.85 19.21
C VAL A 86 -7.43 -20.75 19.33
N PHE A 87 -7.78 -21.45 18.26
CA PHE A 87 -8.90 -22.41 18.27
C PHE A 87 -8.64 -23.57 19.24
N ALA A 88 -9.62 -23.86 20.09
CA ALA A 88 -9.53 -24.88 21.15
C ALA A 88 -10.59 -25.98 21.03
N GLY A 89 -11.25 -26.09 19.89
CA GLY A 89 -12.33 -27.07 19.66
C GLY A 89 -13.70 -26.43 19.51
N TRP A 90 -14.70 -27.27 19.38
CA TRP A 90 -16.11 -26.88 19.28
C TRP A 90 -16.80 -27.12 20.61
N ALA A 91 -17.56 -26.14 21.07
CA ALA A 91 -18.21 -26.20 22.39
C ALA A 91 -19.32 -27.25 22.47
N GLY A 92 -19.43 -27.94 23.60
CA GLY A 92 -20.57 -28.72 24.06
C GLY A 92 -21.55 -27.87 24.88
N GLU A 93 -22.41 -28.55 25.66
CA GLU A 93 -23.52 -27.91 26.41
C GLU A 93 -23.06 -27.05 27.60
N ASP A 94 -21.93 -27.41 28.26
CA ASP A 94 -21.46 -26.77 29.49
C ASP A 94 -20.08 -26.10 29.34
N ASP A 95 -19.63 -25.90 28.12
CA ASP A 95 -18.30 -25.31 27.88
C ASP A 95 -18.32 -23.79 28.08
N GLY A 96 -17.25 -23.26 28.70
CA GLY A 96 -17.07 -21.86 29.00
C GLY A 96 -15.62 -21.45 29.00
N TYR A 97 -15.39 -20.13 29.04
CA TYR A 97 -14.08 -19.51 29.20
C TYR A 97 -14.13 -18.60 30.43
N ALA A 98 -13.28 -18.85 31.40
CA ALA A 98 -13.14 -17.99 32.58
C ALA A 98 -11.74 -17.34 32.58
N CYS A 99 -11.69 -16.01 32.63
CA CYS A 99 -10.43 -15.29 32.71
C CYS A 99 -9.60 -15.63 33.94
N ALA A 100 -10.25 -16.02 35.04
CA ALA A 100 -9.58 -16.42 36.27
C ALA A 100 -8.65 -17.63 36.08
N ASP A 101 -8.99 -18.55 35.21
CA ASP A 101 -8.21 -19.75 34.89
C ASP A 101 -6.88 -19.40 34.18
N HIS A 102 -6.79 -18.18 33.65
CA HIS A 102 -5.62 -17.66 32.93
C HIS A 102 -4.90 -16.55 33.72
N GLY A 103 -5.18 -16.42 35.02
CA GLY A 103 -4.53 -15.46 35.91
C GLY A 103 -5.01 -14.00 35.78
N CYS A 104 -6.14 -13.78 35.09
CA CYS A 104 -6.75 -12.46 34.99
C CYS A 104 -7.76 -12.24 36.15
N GLY A 105 -7.57 -11.17 36.91
CA GLY A 105 -8.47 -10.85 38.04
C GLY A 105 -9.72 -10.04 37.66
N CYS A 106 -10.11 -9.96 36.37
CA CYS A 106 -11.25 -9.14 35.94
C CYS A 106 -12.62 -9.72 36.20
N GLY A 107 -12.71 -11.03 36.52
CA GLY A 107 -13.97 -11.74 36.78
C GLY A 107 -14.83 -11.95 35.52
N TRP A 108 -14.30 -11.76 34.30
CA TRP A 108 -15.05 -12.01 33.09
C TRP A 108 -15.10 -13.50 32.76
N GLU A 109 -16.31 -13.96 32.43
CA GLU A 109 -16.61 -15.30 31.99
C GLU A 109 -17.44 -15.25 30.70
N TYR A 110 -17.33 -16.28 29.88
CA TYR A 110 -18.10 -16.45 28.64
C TYR A 110 -18.61 -17.89 28.56
N ALA A 111 -19.91 -18.06 28.50
CA ALA A 111 -20.52 -19.35 28.22
C ALA A 111 -20.65 -19.51 26.69
N TYR A 112 -20.09 -20.59 26.15
CA TYR A 112 -20.23 -20.89 24.74
C TYR A 112 -21.58 -21.49 24.42
N GLU A 113 -22.11 -21.15 23.26
CA GLU A 113 -23.26 -21.90 22.71
C GLU A 113 -22.76 -23.23 22.11
N PRO A 114 -23.51 -24.34 22.22
CA PRO A 114 -23.12 -25.61 21.60
C PRO A 114 -22.81 -25.48 20.13
N GLY A 115 -21.64 -25.96 19.72
CA GLY A 115 -21.12 -25.80 18.34
C GLY A 115 -20.42 -24.48 18.05
N GLU A 116 -20.27 -23.57 19.01
CA GLU A 116 -19.45 -22.38 18.89
C GLU A 116 -17.96 -22.74 18.94
N PRO A 117 -17.07 -22.07 18.16
CA PRO A 117 -15.64 -22.32 18.27
C PRO A 117 -15.06 -21.73 19.54
N MET A 118 -14.45 -22.57 20.35
CA MET A 118 -13.78 -22.18 21.58
C MET A 118 -12.39 -21.59 21.32
N GLY A 119 -11.94 -20.70 22.19
CA GLY A 119 -10.65 -20.07 22.14
C GLY A 119 -9.74 -20.42 23.33
N MET A 120 -8.44 -20.54 23.10
CA MET A 120 -7.42 -20.67 24.14
C MET A 120 -6.26 -19.67 23.91
N LEU A 121 -5.43 -19.51 24.93
CA LEU A 121 -4.23 -18.68 24.85
C LEU A 121 -3.16 -19.40 24.05
N ARG A 122 -2.35 -18.64 23.31
CA ARG A 122 -1.11 -19.16 22.73
C ARG A 122 -0.04 -19.31 23.83
N PRO A 123 0.60 -20.47 23.98
CA PRO A 123 1.52 -20.71 25.10
C PRO A 123 2.76 -19.81 25.12
N THR A 124 3.34 -19.51 23.95
CA THR A 124 4.54 -18.69 23.79
C THR A 124 4.37 -17.66 22.68
N PRO A 125 3.59 -16.59 22.92
CA PRO A 125 3.31 -15.60 21.90
C PRO A 125 4.55 -14.74 21.61
N TRP A 126 4.91 -14.63 20.32
CA TRP A 126 5.93 -13.70 19.85
C TRP A 126 5.33 -12.82 18.78
N ILE A 127 5.11 -11.56 19.11
CA ILE A 127 4.36 -10.63 18.29
C ILE A 127 5.29 -9.53 17.78
N GLN A 128 5.30 -9.32 16.47
CA GLN A 128 6.09 -8.25 15.84
C GLN A 128 5.20 -7.17 15.26
N ILE A 129 5.58 -5.91 15.50
CA ILE A 129 4.94 -4.73 14.90
C ILE A 129 5.92 -4.18 13.88
N ILE A 130 5.54 -4.16 12.61
CA ILE A 130 6.44 -3.80 11.51
C ILE A 130 5.93 -2.58 10.76
N ALA A 131 6.85 -1.67 10.48
CA ALA A 131 6.60 -0.48 9.67
C ALA A 131 7.85 -0.07 8.86
N VAL A 132 7.66 0.85 7.92
CA VAL A 132 8.76 1.46 7.15
C VAL A 132 9.71 2.25 8.07
N SER A 133 9.18 2.86 9.12
CA SER A 133 9.92 3.74 10.03
C SER A 133 9.59 3.44 11.49
N GLU A 134 10.45 3.92 12.40
CA GLU A 134 10.20 3.86 13.84
C GLU A 134 8.92 4.61 14.24
N ASP A 135 8.61 5.72 13.59
CA ASP A 135 7.36 6.44 13.83
C ASP A 135 6.13 5.61 13.47
N GLY A 136 6.20 4.83 12.39
CA GLY A 136 5.14 3.91 11.98
C GLY A 136 4.87 2.82 13.02
N THR A 137 5.92 2.13 13.50
CA THR A 137 5.80 1.16 14.60
C THR A 137 5.35 1.84 15.89
N GLY A 138 5.86 3.04 16.15
CA GLY A 138 5.53 3.88 17.29
C GLY A 138 4.04 4.22 17.38
N ASN A 139 3.34 4.39 16.27
CA ASN A 139 1.91 4.70 16.28
C ASN A 139 1.07 3.59 16.92
N VAL A 140 1.37 2.32 16.66
CA VAL A 140 0.70 1.18 17.29
C VAL A 140 1.22 0.97 18.71
N TYR A 141 2.52 1.02 18.91
CA TYR A 141 3.13 0.74 20.22
C TYR A 141 2.76 1.79 21.28
N LYS A 142 2.65 3.06 20.91
CA LYS A 142 2.17 4.14 21.78
C LYS A 142 0.71 3.97 22.19
N ALA A 143 -0.12 3.35 21.35
CA ALA A 143 -1.49 2.99 21.71
C ALA A 143 -1.54 1.73 22.60
N LEU A 144 -0.67 0.75 22.33
CA LEU A 144 -0.63 -0.54 23.03
C LEU A 144 -0.31 -0.38 24.53
N ARG A 145 0.73 0.38 24.87
CA ARG A 145 1.14 0.55 26.27
C ARG A 145 0.03 1.06 27.19
N PRO A 146 -0.60 2.22 26.93
CA PRO A 146 -1.70 2.69 27.77
C PRO A 146 -2.91 1.74 27.75
N MET A 147 -3.18 1.06 26.62
CA MET A 147 -4.27 0.08 26.53
C MET A 147 -4.09 -1.06 27.51
N VAL A 148 -2.85 -1.52 27.71
CA VAL A 148 -2.47 -2.54 28.70
C VAL A 148 -2.48 -1.95 30.12
N GLU A 149 -1.81 -0.82 30.34
CA GLU A 149 -1.54 -0.25 31.67
C GLU A 149 -2.79 0.26 32.39
N LEU A 150 -3.82 0.68 31.64
CA LEU A 150 -5.02 1.31 32.20
C LEU A 150 -6.16 0.34 32.52
N GLY A 151 -5.96 -0.96 32.32
CA GLY A 151 -7.02 -1.95 32.49
C GLY A 151 -6.56 -3.28 33.09
N PRO A 152 -7.42 -4.32 32.99
CA PRO A 152 -7.12 -5.63 33.56
C PRO A 152 -5.85 -6.29 32.99
N LEU A 153 -5.45 -5.91 31.79
CA LEU A 153 -4.24 -6.44 31.13
C LEU A 153 -2.95 -6.13 31.89
N ALA A 154 -2.93 -5.08 32.73
CA ALA A 154 -1.79 -4.75 33.57
C ALA A 154 -1.40 -5.89 34.53
N PHE A 155 -2.36 -6.75 34.93
CA PHE A 155 -2.08 -7.92 35.77
C PHE A 155 -1.39 -9.03 34.97
N LEU A 156 -1.75 -9.20 33.69
CA LEU A 156 -1.18 -10.20 32.81
C LEU A 156 0.14 -9.78 32.17
N MET A 157 0.30 -8.47 31.94
CA MET A 157 1.47 -7.85 31.32
C MET A 157 2.05 -6.73 32.19
N PRO A 158 2.60 -7.04 33.38
CA PRO A 158 2.99 -6.01 34.36
C PRO A 158 4.25 -5.22 33.97
N LYS A 159 4.99 -5.67 32.97
CA LYS A 159 6.25 -5.03 32.54
C LYS A 159 6.15 -4.51 31.10
N THR A 160 5.60 -3.33 30.94
CA THR A 160 5.55 -2.61 29.66
C THR A 160 6.80 -1.75 29.50
N GLY A 161 7.77 -2.21 28.72
CA GLY A 161 9.00 -1.45 28.39
C GLY A 161 8.75 -0.37 27.33
N GLU A 162 9.76 0.46 27.08
CA GLU A 162 9.70 1.46 26.00
C GLU A 162 9.87 0.83 24.60
N ASN A 163 10.68 -0.22 24.51
CA ASN A 163 11.06 -0.85 23.25
C ASN A 163 10.45 -2.25 23.04
N PHE A 164 9.96 -2.90 24.10
CA PHE A 164 9.31 -4.20 24.02
C PHE A 164 8.46 -4.47 25.25
N ILE A 165 7.53 -5.40 25.15
CA ILE A 165 6.73 -5.90 26.27
C ILE A 165 7.00 -7.40 26.43
N ARG A 166 7.44 -7.80 27.64
CA ARG A 166 7.58 -9.21 27.99
C ARG A 166 6.22 -9.80 28.36
N LEU A 167 5.94 -10.98 27.85
CA LEU A 167 4.72 -11.72 28.08
C LEU A 167 4.98 -12.93 28.98
N PRO A 168 3.93 -13.51 29.59
CA PRO A 168 4.04 -14.79 30.25
C PRO A 168 4.58 -15.89 29.31
N GLY A 169 5.27 -16.89 29.88
CA GLY A 169 5.79 -18.01 29.08
C GLY A 169 6.93 -17.61 28.11
N ASP A 170 7.76 -16.64 28.48
CA ASP A 170 8.86 -16.12 27.66
C ASP A 170 8.42 -15.48 26.30
N GLY A 171 7.15 -15.10 26.22
CA GLY A 171 6.61 -14.39 25.08
C GLY A 171 7.11 -12.95 24.98
N LEU A 172 6.96 -12.34 23.80
CA LEU A 172 7.48 -11.01 23.51
C LEU A 172 6.58 -10.24 22.54
N ILE A 173 6.42 -8.94 22.77
CA ILE A 173 5.92 -8.00 21.78
C ILE A 173 7.05 -7.02 21.47
N GLU A 174 7.45 -6.90 20.23
CA GLU A 174 8.53 -5.99 19.81
C GLU A 174 8.20 -5.24 18.53
N PRO A 175 8.46 -3.91 18.49
CA PRO A 175 8.52 -3.16 17.24
C PRO A 175 9.81 -3.52 16.48
N VAL A 176 9.68 -3.70 15.16
CA VAL A 176 10.78 -4.02 14.26
C VAL A 176 10.70 -3.09 13.04
N THR A 177 11.82 -2.49 12.67
CA THR A 177 11.89 -1.58 11.52
C THR A 177 12.66 -2.22 10.36
N SER A 178 12.65 -1.56 9.20
CA SER A 178 13.40 -1.99 8.01
C SER A 178 14.91 -2.14 8.24
N SER A 179 15.46 -1.43 9.22
CA SER A 179 16.89 -1.54 9.61
C SER A 179 17.21 -2.81 10.38
N ASP A 180 16.21 -3.44 11.01
CA ASP A 180 16.35 -4.63 11.84
C ASP A 180 16.05 -5.94 11.11
N THR A 181 16.35 -6.00 9.82
CA THR A 181 16.01 -7.13 8.93
C THR A 181 16.44 -8.50 9.46
N SER A 182 17.48 -8.57 10.30
CA SER A 182 17.92 -9.80 10.96
C SER A 182 16.93 -10.33 12.01
N ARG A 183 16.05 -9.49 12.54
CA ARG A 183 15.01 -9.85 13.53
C ARG A 183 13.68 -10.21 12.89
N VAL A 184 13.54 -9.92 11.58
CA VAL A 184 12.30 -10.13 10.86
C VAL A 184 11.96 -11.61 10.79
N GLY A 185 10.91 -12.02 11.49
CA GLY A 185 10.21 -13.27 11.27
C GLY A 185 10.84 -14.56 11.79
N ALA A 186 11.92 -14.51 12.60
CA ALA A 186 12.58 -15.75 13.04
C ALA A 186 11.68 -16.67 13.90
N ARG A 187 10.73 -16.11 14.68
CA ARG A 187 9.80 -16.85 15.57
C ARG A 187 8.43 -16.21 15.72
N GLY A 188 8.06 -15.27 14.85
CA GLY A 188 6.81 -14.56 14.98
C GLY A 188 5.60 -15.50 14.96
N THR A 189 4.73 -15.38 15.96
CA THR A 189 3.47 -16.11 16.02
C THR A 189 2.29 -15.27 15.55
N PHE A 190 2.46 -13.95 15.59
CA PHE A 190 1.56 -12.98 15.04
C PHE A 190 2.35 -11.74 14.57
N VAL A 191 1.97 -11.18 13.45
CA VAL A 191 2.61 -9.97 12.91
C VAL A 191 1.56 -8.91 12.61
N VAL A 192 1.83 -7.68 13.04
CA VAL A 192 1.08 -6.51 12.62
C VAL A 192 1.96 -5.69 11.69
N GLU A 193 1.57 -5.62 10.43
CA GLU A 193 2.25 -4.83 9.41
C GLU A 193 1.48 -3.52 9.20
N THR A 194 2.07 -2.39 9.58
CA THR A 194 1.39 -1.09 9.48
C THR A 194 1.83 -0.34 8.24
N GLU A 195 0.92 0.43 7.65
CA GLU A 195 1.18 1.28 6.49
C GLU A 195 1.72 0.50 5.27
N VAL A 196 1.23 -0.73 5.04
CA VAL A 196 1.70 -1.61 3.95
C VAL A 196 1.49 -1.03 2.53
N GLY A 197 0.72 0.04 2.39
CA GLY A 197 0.64 0.84 1.17
C GLY A 197 1.93 1.60 0.83
N PHE A 198 2.85 1.71 1.79
CA PHE A 198 4.20 2.27 1.61
C PHE A 198 5.30 1.19 1.53
N TYR A 199 4.97 -0.09 1.63
CA TYR A 199 5.93 -1.16 1.42
C TYR A 199 6.11 -1.37 -0.07
N THR A 200 7.17 -0.81 -0.63
CA THR A 200 7.41 -0.78 -2.08
C THR A 200 8.69 -1.52 -2.46
N PRO A 201 8.84 -1.97 -3.72
CA PRO A 201 10.11 -2.51 -4.20
C PRO A 201 11.27 -1.52 -4.04
N ARG A 202 11.00 -0.23 -4.17
CA ARG A 202 12.02 0.84 -4.10
C ARG A 202 12.66 0.96 -2.72
N ASN A 203 11.89 0.82 -1.63
CA ASN A 203 12.42 0.88 -0.27
C ASN A 203 12.75 -0.49 0.32
N GLY A 204 12.62 -1.57 -0.46
CA GLY A 204 12.95 -2.92 -0.05
C GLY A 204 11.95 -3.59 0.90
N MET A 205 10.93 -2.89 1.36
CA MET A 205 9.96 -3.41 2.34
C MET A 205 9.08 -4.54 1.79
N THR A 206 8.85 -4.60 0.47
CA THR A 206 8.18 -5.76 -0.14
C THR A 206 8.93 -7.06 0.13
N LYS A 207 10.26 -7.06 0.05
CA LYS A 207 11.09 -8.24 0.36
C LYS A 207 11.02 -8.62 1.84
N VAL A 208 10.90 -7.63 2.73
CA VAL A 208 10.70 -7.84 4.16
C VAL A 208 9.36 -8.53 4.40
N ALA A 209 8.26 -8.00 3.84
CA ALA A 209 6.93 -8.61 3.93
C ALA A 209 6.91 -10.04 3.38
N ASP A 210 7.50 -10.28 2.20
CA ASP A 210 7.60 -11.63 1.62
C ASP A 210 8.36 -12.62 2.53
N THR A 211 9.40 -12.14 3.21
CA THR A 211 10.17 -12.97 4.15
C THR A 211 9.35 -13.30 5.38
N LEU A 212 8.63 -12.33 5.92
CA LEU A 212 7.70 -12.53 7.03
C LEU A 212 6.62 -13.55 6.67
N HIS A 213 5.94 -13.36 5.54
CA HIS A 213 4.86 -14.24 5.12
C HIS A 213 5.32 -15.69 4.92
N ARG A 214 6.55 -15.91 4.44
CA ARG A 214 7.15 -17.27 4.40
C ARG A 214 7.37 -17.85 5.79
N ASN A 215 7.86 -17.03 6.72
CA ASN A 215 8.19 -17.48 8.07
C ASN A 215 6.92 -17.79 8.90
N LEU A 216 5.79 -17.12 8.63
CA LEU A 216 4.52 -17.41 9.27
C LEU A 216 4.11 -18.89 9.13
N ALA A 217 4.38 -19.51 7.98
CA ALA A 217 4.03 -20.90 7.73
C ALA A 217 4.71 -21.87 8.70
N GLY A 218 5.99 -21.62 9.07
CA GLY A 218 6.76 -22.47 9.96
C GLY A 218 6.34 -22.40 11.43
N MET A 219 5.64 -21.33 11.84
CA MET A 219 5.20 -21.09 13.21
C MET A 219 3.67 -21.20 13.38
N SER A 220 2.94 -21.65 12.38
CA SER A 220 1.48 -21.60 12.34
C SER A 220 0.95 -20.22 12.71
N ALA A 221 1.60 -19.18 12.18
CA ALA A 221 1.39 -17.79 12.52
C ALA A 221 0.42 -17.09 11.56
N ARG A 222 -0.06 -15.92 11.96
CA ARG A 222 -0.99 -15.10 11.20
C ARG A 222 -0.52 -13.67 11.12
N ALA A 223 -0.99 -12.90 10.11
CA ALA A 223 -0.65 -11.50 9.95
C ALA A 223 -1.88 -10.61 9.78
N ALA A 224 -1.87 -9.46 10.44
CA ALA A 224 -2.80 -8.37 10.23
C ALA A 224 -2.07 -7.20 9.57
N LEU A 225 -2.48 -6.85 8.36
CA LEU A 225 -1.93 -5.78 7.55
C LEU A 225 -2.89 -4.59 7.59
N GLU A 226 -2.38 -3.40 7.84
CA GLU A 226 -3.20 -2.19 7.80
C GLU A 226 -2.56 -1.08 6.98
N SER A 227 -3.39 -0.31 6.28
CA SER A 227 -2.93 0.84 5.51
C SER A 227 -4.05 1.83 5.18
N ASN A 228 -3.65 2.98 4.67
CA ASN A 228 -4.47 3.77 3.78
C ASN A 228 -4.45 3.15 2.38
N SER A 229 -5.33 3.59 1.48
CA SER A 229 -5.26 3.19 0.08
C SER A 229 -3.89 3.53 -0.52
N TRP A 230 -3.46 2.72 -1.47
CA TRP A 230 -2.13 2.81 -2.07
C TRP A 230 -2.09 3.62 -3.37
N ASP A 231 -0.91 3.91 -3.84
CA ASP A 231 -0.65 4.42 -5.18
C ASP A 231 -0.41 3.25 -6.14
N PRO A 232 -1.29 3.02 -7.13
CA PRO A 232 -1.14 1.91 -8.08
C PRO A 232 0.18 1.88 -8.84
N SER A 233 0.86 3.01 -8.98
CA SER A 233 2.15 3.09 -9.67
C SER A 233 3.33 2.58 -8.85
N GLN A 234 3.15 2.37 -7.54
CA GLN A 234 4.23 2.00 -6.63
C GLN A 234 4.34 0.50 -6.36
N HIS A 235 3.36 -0.30 -6.81
CA HIS A 235 3.36 -1.76 -6.64
C HIS A 235 3.62 -2.19 -5.19
N SER A 236 2.85 -1.62 -4.26
CA SER A 236 3.02 -1.85 -2.84
C SER A 236 2.53 -3.24 -2.40
N THR A 237 2.96 -3.67 -1.19
CA THR A 237 2.45 -4.90 -0.57
C THR A 237 0.92 -4.84 -0.39
N ALA A 238 0.33 -3.68 -0.01
CA ALA A 238 -1.13 -3.54 0.06
C ALA A 238 -1.81 -3.87 -1.27
N GLN A 239 -1.26 -3.39 -2.39
CA GLN A 239 -1.77 -3.68 -3.73
C GLN A 239 -1.67 -5.16 -4.05
N THR A 240 -0.51 -5.76 -3.83
CA THR A 240 -0.26 -7.18 -4.13
C THR A 240 -1.19 -8.09 -3.34
N GLU A 241 -1.36 -7.85 -2.03
CA GLU A 241 -2.27 -8.63 -1.18
C GLU A 241 -3.74 -8.46 -1.58
N TYR A 242 -4.14 -7.23 -1.94
CA TYR A 242 -5.49 -6.97 -2.45
C TYR A 242 -5.75 -7.71 -3.77
N GLU A 243 -4.85 -7.58 -4.74
CA GLU A 243 -4.96 -8.24 -6.04
C GLU A 243 -4.94 -9.76 -5.90
N LEU A 244 -4.13 -10.30 -5.00
CA LEU A 244 -4.07 -11.72 -4.70
C LEU A 244 -5.42 -12.23 -4.16
N ALA A 245 -6.01 -11.53 -3.19
CA ALA A 245 -7.34 -11.87 -2.65
C ALA A 245 -8.43 -11.77 -3.73
N GLN A 246 -8.38 -10.77 -4.62
CA GLN A 246 -9.36 -10.60 -5.70
C GLN A 246 -9.19 -11.62 -6.84
N SER A 247 -8.02 -12.21 -6.99
CA SER A 247 -7.73 -13.17 -8.06
C SER A 247 -8.48 -14.50 -7.94
N GLY A 248 -8.99 -14.82 -6.75
CA GLY A 248 -9.61 -16.11 -6.44
C GLY A 248 -8.64 -17.31 -6.44
N LYS A 249 -7.34 -17.07 -6.61
CA LYS A 249 -6.30 -18.13 -6.60
C LYS A 249 -5.94 -18.58 -5.19
N VAL A 250 -6.22 -17.73 -4.20
CA VAL A 250 -6.05 -18.02 -2.76
C VAL A 250 -7.33 -17.61 -2.03
N ASP A 251 -7.67 -18.33 -0.98
CA ASP A 251 -8.87 -18.10 -0.17
C ASP A 251 -8.55 -17.78 1.31
N ASP A 252 -7.26 -17.63 1.62
CA ASP A 252 -6.74 -17.44 2.99
C ASP A 252 -6.34 -15.98 3.29
N VAL A 253 -6.71 -15.03 2.42
CA VAL A 253 -6.51 -13.58 2.61
C VAL A 253 -7.87 -12.89 2.78
N TYR A 254 -8.12 -12.34 3.96
CA TYR A 254 -9.29 -11.50 4.23
C TYR A 254 -9.00 -10.05 3.85
N VAL A 255 -9.92 -9.39 3.16
CA VAL A 255 -9.79 -7.96 2.82
C VAL A 255 -11.00 -7.21 3.36
N GLN A 256 -10.74 -6.17 4.13
CA GLN A 256 -11.73 -5.20 4.58
C GLN A 256 -11.40 -3.82 4.02
N VAL A 257 -12.30 -3.27 3.23
CA VAL A 257 -12.14 -1.94 2.63
C VAL A 257 -13.48 -1.34 2.25
N THR A 258 -13.62 -0.03 2.46
CA THR A 258 -14.75 0.74 1.92
C THR A 258 -14.21 1.72 0.89
N TRP A 259 -14.41 1.39 -0.39
CA TRP A 259 -14.02 2.26 -1.49
C TRP A 259 -15.00 3.43 -1.67
N PRO A 260 -14.51 4.63 -2.02
CA PRO A 260 -15.38 5.72 -2.42
C PRO A 260 -16.12 5.39 -3.73
N PRO A 261 -17.32 5.93 -3.95
CA PRO A 261 -18.01 5.80 -5.23
C PRO A 261 -17.19 6.37 -6.39
N LYS A 262 -17.07 5.60 -7.48
CA LYS A 262 -16.24 5.96 -8.65
C LYS A 262 -16.73 7.21 -9.40
N ASN A 263 -18.00 7.55 -9.25
CA ASN A 263 -18.65 8.69 -9.92
C ASN A 263 -18.55 10.00 -9.13
N LEU A 264 -17.88 10.00 -7.98
CA LEU A 264 -17.67 11.19 -7.15
C LEU A 264 -16.21 11.62 -7.17
N SER A 265 -15.97 12.93 -7.33
CA SER A 265 -14.64 13.53 -7.31
C SER A 265 -14.28 14.06 -5.93
N PHE A 266 -13.15 13.62 -5.40
CA PHE A 266 -12.66 14.12 -4.10
C PHE A 266 -12.22 15.58 -4.15
N ALA A 267 -11.89 16.12 -5.34
CA ALA A 267 -11.56 17.52 -5.53
C ALA A 267 -12.80 18.44 -5.37
N ASN A 268 -13.99 17.95 -5.73
CA ASN A 268 -15.24 18.71 -5.54
C ASN A 268 -15.68 18.70 -4.08
N LYS A 269 -15.88 19.87 -3.48
CA LYS A 269 -16.24 20.02 -2.06
C LYS A 269 -17.52 19.26 -1.67
N ALA A 270 -18.58 19.36 -2.47
CA ALA A 270 -19.87 18.73 -2.16
C ALA A 270 -19.78 17.21 -2.26
N GLU A 271 -19.05 16.70 -3.26
CA GLU A 271 -18.83 15.27 -3.46
C GLU A 271 -17.84 14.71 -2.44
N ARG A 272 -16.79 15.47 -2.09
CA ARG A 272 -15.85 15.11 -1.01
C ARG A 272 -16.58 14.88 0.30
N ARG A 273 -17.50 15.73 0.70
CA ARG A 273 -18.32 15.54 1.91
C ARG A 273 -19.16 14.27 1.87
N LYS A 274 -19.69 13.89 0.69
CA LYS A 274 -20.39 12.60 0.52
C LYS A 274 -19.44 11.43 0.67
N ILE A 275 -18.25 11.50 0.05
CA ILE A 275 -17.22 10.48 0.16
C ILE A 275 -16.80 10.28 1.62
N LEU A 276 -16.51 11.36 2.34
CA LEU A 276 -16.11 11.30 3.75
C LEU A 276 -17.18 10.60 4.62
N ARG A 277 -18.46 10.87 4.37
CA ARG A 277 -19.57 10.21 5.07
C ARG A 277 -19.69 8.72 4.76
N ILE A 278 -19.16 8.25 3.65
CA ILE A 278 -19.14 6.83 3.26
C ILE A 278 -17.95 6.12 3.89
N VAL A 279 -16.75 6.71 3.79
CA VAL A 279 -15.51 6.05 4.19
C VAL A 279 -15.19 6.18 5.69
N TYR A 280 -15.84 7.11 6.39
CA TYR A 280 -15.84 7.18 7.85
C TYR A 280 -17.19 6.68 8.38
N PRO A 281 -17.28 5.46 8.89
CA PRO A 281 -18.52 4.86 9.37
C PRO A 281 -19.23 5.71 10.42
N GLU A 282 -20.54 5.60 10.48
CA GLU A 282 -21.40 6.46 11.28
C GLU A 282 -21.07 6.39 12.77
N ASP A 283 -20.83 5.20 13.29
CA ASP A 283 -20.47 4.92 14.68
C ASP A 283 -19.10 5.46 15.08
N THR A 284 -18.19 5.69 14.13
CA THR A 284 -16.88 6.31 14.38
C THR A 284 -16.96 7.81 14.62
N ARG A 285 -18.06 8.46 14.17
CA ARG A 285 -18.19 9.92 14.18
C ARG A 285 -18.53 10.45 15.56
N ARG A 286 -18.00 11.62 15.86
CA ARG A 286 -18.21 12.30 17.13
C ARG A 286 -19.68 12.57 17.45
N GLU A 287 -20.46 12.93 16.44
CA GLU A 287 -21.91 13.16 16.55
C GLU A 287 -22.67 11.94 17.07
N ASN A 288 -22.16 10.73 16.84
CA ASN A 288 -22.73 9.45 17.28
C ASN A 288 -21.93 8.80 18.42
N GLY A 289 -21.10 9.57 19.08
CA GLY A 289 -20.31 9.09 20.20
C GLY A 289 -18.95 8.50 19.83
N GLY A 290 -18.53 8.53 18.59
CA GLY A 290 -17.20 8.13 18.13
C GLY A 290 -16.12 9.19 18.43
N HIS A 291 -14.97 9.06 17.76
CA HIS A 291 -13.83 9.96 17.94
C HIS A 291 -13.54 10.83 16.70
N VAL A 292 -14.15 10.51 15.55
CA VAL A 292 -13.88 11.20 14.27
C VAL A 292 -14.68 12.49 14.19
N GLU A 293 -13.98 13.61 14.04
CA GLU A 293 -14.55 14.92 13.75
C GLU A 293 -14.54 15.17 12.24
N LEU A 294 -15.68 14.92 11.55
CA LEU A 294 -15.71 14.99 10.08
C LEU A 294 -15.43 16.38 9.53
N GLU A 295 -15.78 17.45 10.24
CA GLU A 295 -15.52 18.82 9.76
C GLU A 295 -14.02 19.15 9.82
N ALA A 296 -13.33 18.70 10.86
CA ALA A 296 -11.88 18.84 10.95
C ALA A 296 -11.17 18.02 9.84
N ILE A 297 -11.64 16.79 9.60
CA ILE A 297 -11.14 15.96 8.49
C ILE A 297 -11.40 16.65 7.13
N GLU A 298 -12.57 17.23 6.91
CA GLU A 298 -12.89 17.93 5.67
C GLU A 298 -12.01 19.16 5.47
N GLY A 299 -11.73 19.90 6.53
CA GLY A 299 -10.83 21.05 6.51
C GLY A 299 -9.41 20.68 6.07
N GLU A 300 -8.83 19.65 6.68
CA GLU A 300 -7.50 19.14 6.31
C GLU A 300 -7.48 18.52 4.90
N ALA A 301 -8.53 17.79 4.54
CA ALA A 301 -8.67 17.23 3.21
C ALA A 301 -8.76 18.32 2.14
N ALA A 302 -9.49 19.41 2.40
CA ALA A 302 -9.58 20.55 1.49
C ALA A 302 -8.23 21.23 1.29
N ALA A 303 -7.49 21.48 2.38
CA ALA A 303 -6.15 22.07 2.31
C ALA A 303 -5.15 21.16 1.55
N MET A 304 -5.29 19.84 1.71
CA MET A 304 -4.44 18.89 0.98
C MET A 304 -4.84 18.79 -0.50
N VAL A 305 -6.11 18.90 -0.86
CA VAL A 305 -6.57 18.90 -2.27
C VAL A 305 -5.90 20.02 -3.06
N GLU A 306 -5.71 21.21 -2.48
CA GLU A 306 -5.03 22.32 -3.14
C GLU A 306 -3.54 22.06 -3.41
N LYS A 307 -2.91 21.19 -2.61
CA LYS A 307 -1.47 20.86 -2.73
C LYS A 307 -1.25 19.59 -3.55
N ASP A 308 -1.99 18.54 -3.23
CA ASP A 308 -1.90 17.21 -3.85
C ASP A 308 -3.25 16.50 -3.77
N PRO A 309 -4.10 16.65 -4.80
CA PRO A 309 -5.43 16.03 -4.84
C PRO A 309 -5.37 14.50 -4.71
N SER A 310 -4.29 13.88 -5.22
CA SER A 310 -4.13 12.43 -5.18
C SER A 310 -3.86 11.93 -3.76
N GLN A 311 -2.98 12.59 -3.03
CA GLN A 311 -2.75 12.27 -1.62
C GLN A 311 -3.98 12.54 -0.77
N ALA A 312 -4.67 13.66 -1.00
CA ALA A 312 -5.92 13.96 -0.30
C ALA A 312 -6.96 12.85 -0.49
N SER A 313 -7.15 12.39 -1.73
CA SER A 313 -8.05 11.28 -2.04
C SER A 313 -7.62 9.98 -1.37
N ARG A 314 -6.33 9.66 -1.34
CA ARG A 314 -5.82 8.43 -0.71
C ARG A 314 -5.98 8.45 0.80
N PHE A 315 -5.53 9.51 1.46
CA PHE A 315 -5.48 9.55 2.92
C PHE A 315 -6.84 9.80 3.57
N PHE A 316 -7.66 10.65 3.01
CA PHE A 316 -8.96 11.00 3.59
C PHE A 316 -10.13 10.35 2.86
N GLY A 317 -10.06 10.21 1.54
CA GLY A 317 -11.12 9.65 0.72
C GLY A 317 -11.05 8.14 0.54
N ASN A 318 -10.02 7.47 1.03
CA ASN A 318 -9.74 6.05 0.81
C ASN A 318 -9.78 5.64 -0.68
N GLY A 319 -9.49 6.58 -1.59
CA GLY A 319 -9.51 6.38 -3.04
C GLY A 319 -8.17 5.89 -3.57
N LEU A 320 -8.20 5.04 -4.59
CA LEU A 320 -7.00 4.72 -5.37
C LEU A 320 -6.69 5.91 -6.29
N ALA A 321 -5.61 6.60 -6.01
CA ALA A 321 -5.12 7.67 -6.86
C ALA A 321 -3.61 7.56 -6.98
N SER A 322 -3.10 7.65 -8.20
CA SER A 322 -1.68 7.79 -8.41
C SER A 322 -1.28 9.16 -7.88
N GLY A 323 -0.58 9.17 -6.76
CA GLY A 323 -0.01 10.38 -6.17
C GLY A 323 1.02 10.94 -7.11
N GLY A 324 1.35 12.23 -7.03
CA GLY A 324 2.36 13.03 -7.75
C GLY A 324 3.39 12.40 -8.66
N GLY A 325 3.26 11.14 -8.99
CA GLY A 325 4.00 10.38 -9.97
C GLY A 325 3.32 10.25 -11.32
N LYS A 326 2.15 10.87 -11.55
CA LYS A 326 1.82 11.19 -12.94
C LYS A 326 2.79 12.28 -13.34
N ALA A 327 3.84 11.87 -14.03
CA ALA A 327 4.79 12.80 -14.59
C ALA A 327 4.05 13.91 -15.38
N PHE A 328 2.75 13.67 -15.74
CA PHE A 328 1.99 14.55 -16.62
C PHE A 328 0.49 14.52 -16.30
N ASP A 329 -0.15 15.67 -16.43
CA ASP A 329 -1.61 15.78 -16.46
C ASP A 329 -2.15 15.12 -17.74
N LEU A 330 -2.75 13.94 -17.56
CA LEU A 330 -3.25 13.12 -18.67
C LEU A 330 -4.46 13.77 -19.37
N GLU A 331 -5.26 14.58 -18.67
CA GLU A 331 -6.39 15.30 -19.25
C GLU A 331 -5.89 16.46 -20.10
N ALA A 332 -4.92 17.24 -19.58
CA ALA A 332 -4.26 18.28 -20.33
C ALA A 332 -3.57 17.68 -21.57
N TRP A 333 -2.88 16.54 -21.45
CA TRP A 333 -2.29 15.83 -22.58
C TRP A 333 -3.34 15.45 -23.63
N ARG A 334 -4.41 14.75 -23.24
CA ARG A 334 -5.49 14.34 -24.15
C ARG A 334 -6.15 15.53 -24.85
N ALA A 335 -6.28 16.67 -24.18
CA ALA A 335 -6.83 17.89 -24.77
C ALA A 335 -5.91 18.50 -25.85
N ARG A 336 -4.64 18.09 -25.94
CA ARG A 336 -3.65 18.54 -26.95
C ARG A 336 -3.54 17.60 -28.13
N ALA A 337 -4.30 16.50 -28.14
CA ALA A 337 -4.36 15.60 -29.29
C ALA A 337 -5.00 16.30 -30.51
N VAL A 338 -4.29 16.28 -31.63
CA VAL A 338 -4.79 16.83 -32.91
C VAL A 338 -5.76 15.81 -33.51
N LYS A 339 -7.04 16.16 -33.58
CA LYS A 339 -8.13 15.25 -34.01
C LYS A 339 -8.14 14.92 -35.50
N VAL A 340 -7.46 15.72 -36.31
CA VAL A 340 -7.36 15.50 -37.77
C VAL A 340 -5.93 15.03 -38.04
N PRO A 341 -5.73 13.92 -38.79
CA PRO A 341 -4.41 13.46 -39.16
C PRO A 341 -3.61 14.59 -39.83
N PHE A 342 -2.53 14.99 -39.20
CA PHE A 342 -1.65 15.99 -39.73
C PHE A 342 -0.38 15.33 -40.31
N VAL A 343 -0.20 15.47 -41.62
CA VAL A 343 0.99 14.98 -42.30
C VAL A 343 2.03 16.10 -42.32
N VAL A 344 3.14 15.86 -41.64
CA VAL A 344 4.27 16.84 -41.63
C VAL A 344 4.96 16.84 -43.01
N PRO A 345 5.05 18.00 -43.71
CA PRO A 345 5.69 18.07 -45.03
C PRO A 345 7.18 17.70 -44.98
N ARG A 346 7.67 17.08 -46.05
CA ARG A 346 9.10 16.82 -46.19
C ARG A 346 9.90 18.13 -46.16
N GLY A 347 11.11 18.05 -45.60
CA GLY A 347 11.95 19.22 -45.40
C GLY A 347 11.59 20.14 -44.23
N THR A 348 10.52 19.78 -43.45
CA THR A 348 10.18 20.52 -42.24
C THR A 348 11.31 20.43 -41.22
N LEU A 349 11.62 21.56 -40.57
CA LEU A 349 12.61 21.61 -39.48
C LEU A 349 12.05 20.90 -38.21
N ILE A 350 12.74 19.86 -37.77
CA ILE A 350 12.34 19.05 -36.64
C ILE A 350 13.49 18.82 -35.66
N THR A 351 13.13 18.45 -34.43
CA THR A 351 14.01 17.78 -33.47
C THR A 351 13.53 16.35 -33.21
N ILE A 352 14.44 15.48 -32.82
CA ILE A 352 14.15 14.09 -32.49
C ILE A 352 14.64 13.81 -31.08
N GLY A 353 13.78 13.19 -30.25
CA GLY A 353 14.13 12.59 -28.97
C GLY A 353 14.18 11.07 -29.12
N PHE A 354 15.22 10.44 -28.61
CA PHE A 354 15.40 9.00 -28.59
C PHE A 354 15.65 8.52 -27.16
N ASP A 355 14.85 7.54 -26.75
CA ASP A 355 15.00 6.79 -25.52
C ASP A 355 15.02 5.30 -25.83
N GLY A 356 16.12 4.63 -25.49
CA GLY A 356 16.38 3.25 -25.87
C GLY A 356 16.53 2.31 -24.67
N SER A 357 15.80 1.20 -24.68
CA SER A 357 16.03 0.07 -23.80
C SER A 357 16.65 -1.10 -24.57
N LYS A 358 17.49 -1.88 -23.90
CA LYS A 358 18.08 -3.08 -24.52
C LYS A 358 17.14 -4.26 -24.44
N ARG A 359 16.45 -4.44 -23.33
CA ARG A 359 15.55 -5.60 -23.06
C ARG A 359 14.44 -5.20 -22.09
N TRP A 360 13.29 -5.81 -22.25
CA TRP A 360 12.15 -5.76 -21.31
C TRP A 360 11.43 -4.41 -21.20
N ASP A 361 11.90 -3.38 -21.90
CA ASP A 361 11.24 -2.08 -21.94
C ASP A 361 11.18 -1.55 -23.38
N HIS A 362 10.28 -0.61 -23.65
CA HIS A 362 10.05 -0.04 -24.97
C HIS A 362 11.21 0.88 -25.37
N THR A 363 11.52 0.88 -26.65
CA THR A 363 12.38 1.89 -27.27
C THR A 363 11.51 2.84 -28.09
N SER A 364 11.76 4.13 -28.00
CA SER A 364 10.96 5.15 -28.70
C SER A 364 11.80 6.20 -29.39
N MET A 365 11.29 6.70 -30.51
CA MET A 365 11.83 7.84 -31.25
C MET A 365 10.68 8.80 -31.58
N ILE A 366 10.73 10.01 -31.04
CA ILE A 366 9.67 11.02 -31.16
C ILE A 366 10.22 12.24 -31.91
N ALA A 367 9.52 12.65 -32.93
CA ALA A 367 9.84 13.91 -33.64
C ALA A 367 8.98 15.07 -33.12
N THR A 368 9.55 16.27 -33.15
CA THR A 368 8.87 17.53 -32.78
C THR A 368 9.12 18.56 -33.86
N VAL A 369 8.08 19.16 -34.40
CA VAL A 369 8.18 20.30 -35.32
C VAL A 369 8.64 21.55 -34.55
N VAL A 370 9.78 22.11 -34.89
CA VAL A 370 10.36 23.24 -34.15
C VAL A 370 9.44 24.45 -34.11
N ALA A 371 8.76 24.74 -35.21
CA ALA A 371 7.91 25.93 -35.36
C ALA A 371 6.58 25.84 -34.58
N THR A 372 6.02 24.62 -34.35
CA THR A 372 4.66 24.46 -33.85
C THR A 372 4.57 23.64 -32.57
N GLY A 373 5.64 22.96 -32.18
CA GLY A 373 5.63 22.04 -31.05
C GLY A 373 4.80 20.75 -31.27
N TYR A 374 4.38 20.48 -32.53
CA TYR A 374 3.65 19.25 -32.85
C TYR A 374 4.56 18.03 -32.75
N GLN A 375 4.12 17.01 -32.01
CA GLN A 375 4.88 15.81 -31.74
C GLN A 375 4.20 14.56 -32.33
N TRP A 376 5.01 13.65 -32.88
CA TRP A 376 4.53 12.34 -33.34
C TRP A 376 5.63 11.28 -33.20
N PRO A 377 5.29 9.99 -33.04
CA PRO A 377 6.27 8.93 -33.01
C PRO A 377 6.78 8.64 -34.42
N LEU A 378 8.10 8.65 -34.59
CA LEU A 378 8.76 8.06 -35.75
C LEU A 378 8.77 6.53 -35.64
N GLY A 379 8.94 6.03 -34.40
CA GLY A 379 8.87 4.63 -34.09
C GLY A 379 8.70 4.37 -32.59
N ILE A 380 7.94 3.33 -32.26
CA ILE A 380 7.84 2.77 -30.91
C ILE A 380 8.03 1.26 -31.06
N TRP A 381 9.12 0.75 -30.53
CA TRP A 381 9.47 -0.67 -30.61
C TRP A 381 9.19 -1.35 -29.29
N ARG A 382 8.44 -2.44 -29.37
CA ARG A 382 8.03 -3.24 -28.21
C ARG A 382 8.89 -4.49 -28.17
N PRO A 383 9.64 -4.76 -27.07
CA PRO A 383 10.57 -5.86 -27.01
C PRO A 383 9.90 -7.24 -27.22
N GLU A 384 8.63 -7.39 -26.79
CA GLU A 384 7.87 -8.63 -26.95
C GLU A 384 7.67 -9.05 -28.43
N LEU A 385 7.85 -8.15 -29.37
CA LEU A 385 7.74 -8.42 -30.80
C LEU A 385 9.04 -8.92 -31.43
N TYR A 386 10.14 -9.00 -30.63
CA TYR A 386 11.45 -9.39 -31.11
C TYR A 386 11.98 -10.64 -30.40
N PRO A 387 12.73 -11.52 -31.11
CA PRO A 387 13.34 -12.70 -30.50
C PRO A 387 14.25 -12.32 -29.33
N GLY A 388 14.12 -13.05 -28.23
CA GLY A 388 14.90 -12.79 -27.01
C GLY A 388 14.58 -11.46 -26.32
N HIS A 389 13.46 -10.79 -26.68
CA HIS A 389 13.06 -9.47 -26.19
C HIS A 389 14.12 -8.39 -26.40
N GLU A 390 14.93 -8.53 -27.44
CA GLU A 390 16.00 -7.58 -27.80
C GLU A 390 15.65 -6.84 -29.08
N ILE A 391 15.56 -5.52 -29.01
CA ILE A 391 15.23 -4.66 -30.15
C ILE A 391 16.48 -4.48 -31.01
N PRO A 392 16.45 -4.89 -32.31
CA PRO A 392 17.62 -4.78 -33.17
C PRO A 392 17.97 -3.30 -33.46
N ALA A 393 19.18 -2.89 -33.18
CA ALA A 393 19.66 -1.51 -33.43
C ALA A 393 19.52 -1.08 -34.90
N ALA A 394 19.62 -2.04 -35.83
CA ALA A 394 19.46 -1.77 -37.26
C ALA A 394 18.05 -1.26 -37.61
N VAL A 395 16.99 -1.76 -36.97
CA VAL A 395 15.61 -1.34 -37.22
C VAL A 395 15.42 0.11 -36.78
N VAL A 396 15.96 0.46 -35.63
CA VAL A 396 15.92 1.83 -35.07
C VAL A 396 16.73 2.78 -35.91
N THR A 397 17.95 2.37 -36.33
CA THR A 397 18.84 3.16 -37.20
C THR A 397 18.20 3.44 -38.54
N ASN A 398 17.55 2.47 -39.17
CA ASN A 398 16.85 2.65 -40.46
C ASN A 398 15.75 3.73 -40.35
N THR A 399 15.03 3.76 -39.22
CA THR A 399 14.01 4.80 -38.97
C THR A 399 14.63 6.18 -38.84
N LEU A 400 15.77 6.29 -38.14
CA LEU A 400 16.50 7.55 -38.07
C LEU A 400 17.03 7.98 -39.44
N ASP A 401 17.62 7.07 -40.20
CA ASP A 401 18.13 7.35 -41.55
C ASP A 401 17.01 7.85 -42.48
N GLN A 402 15.84 7.28 -42.42
CA GLN A 402 14.65 7.71 -43.15
C GLN A 402 14.23 9.14 -42.71
N ALA A 403 14.16 9.40 -41.39
CA ALA A 403 13.81 10.73 -40.89
C ALA A 403 14.83 11.79 -41.31
N MET A 404 16.12 11.46 -41.30
CA MET A 404 17.21 12.34 -41.78
C MET A 404 17.12 12.63 -43.29
N GLY A 405 16.56 11.72 -44.08
CA GLY A 405 16.33 11.92 -45.52
C GLY A 405 15.04 12.69 -45.82
N ASP A 406 14.01 12.56 -44.97
CA ASP A 406 12.70 13.15 -45.22
C ASP A 406 12.57 14.57 -44.63
N PHE A 407 13.29 14.91 -43.56
CA PHE A 407 13.14 16.15 -42.81
C PHE A 407 14.47 16.89 -42.66
N ASP A 408 14.37 18.20 -42.39
CA ASP A 408 15.50 18.99 -41.92
C ASP A 408 15.65 18.78 -40.40
N VAL A 409 16.47 17.76 -40.03
CA VAL A 409 16.67 17.42 -38.62
C VAL A 409 17.71 18.36 -38.01
N TRP A 410 17.25 19.28 -37.18
CA TRP A 410 18.15 20.19 -36.47
C TRP A 410 19.01 19.43 -35.44
N ARG A 411 18.39 18.63 -34.57
CA ARG A 411 19.10 17.86 -33.54
C ARG A 411 18.36 16.56 -33.19
N VAL A 412 19.17 15.57 -32.86
CA VAL A 412 18.71 14.31 -32.22
C VAL A 412 19.27 14.31 -30.81
N TYR A 413 18.40 14.25 -29.81
CA TYR A 413 18.77 14.08 -28.41
C TYR A 413 18.58 12.60 -28.05
N ALA A 414 19.66 11.89 -27.78
CA ALA A 414 19.63 10.43 -27.56
C ALA A 414 20.17 10.08 -26.17
N ASP A 415 19.41 9.27 -25.41
CA ASP A 415 19.86 8.76 -24.13
C ASP A 415 20.83 7.58 -24.34
N PRO A 416 22.08 7.68 -23.85
CA PRO A 416 23.13 6.74 -24.18
C PRO A 416 23.02 5.34 -23.56
N PRO A 417 22.48 5.11 -22.35
CA PRO A 417 22.55 3.81 -21.68
C PRO A 417 22.12 2.66 -22.60
N TYR A 418 22.99 1.67 -22.75
CA TYR A 418 22.86 0.46 -23.62
C TYR A 418 22.89 0.72 -25.12
N TRP A 419 22.97 1.97 -25.60
CA TRP A 419 22.97 2.36 -27.01
C TRP A 419 24.23 3.14 -27.42
N GLU A 420 25.25 3.19 -26.57
CA GLU A 420 26.47 4.00 -26.75
C GLU A 420 27.11 3.78 -28.11
N ASP A 421 27.32 2.51 -28.52
CA ASP A 421 27.95 2.20 -29.83
C ASP A 421 27.07 2.62 -31.01
N THR A 422 25.75 2.45 -30.89
CA THR A 422 24.80 2.86 -31.94
C THR A 422 24.77 4.37 -32.08
N ILE A 423 24.72 5.08 -30.96
CA ILE A 423 24.75 6.57 -30.97
C ILE A 423 26.07 7.10 -31.49
N ALA A 424 27.19 6.48 -31.13
CA ALA A 424 28.52 6.83 -31.68
C ALA A 424 28.55 6.60 -33.20
N GLY A 425 27.92 5.55 -33.72
CA GLY A 425 27.74 5.33 -35.17
C GLY A 425 26.89 6.42 -35.83
N TRP A 426 25.80 6.87 -35.19
CA TRP A 426 25.00 8.00 -35.67
C TRP A 426 25.78 9.30 -35.65
N GLN A 427 26.58 9.57 -34.60
CA GLN A 427 27.48 10.72 -34.52
C GLN A 427 28.55 10.71 -35.60
N GLY A 428 29.09 9.55 -35.92
CA GLY A 428 30.07 9.39 -37.01
C GLY A 428 29.46 9.71 -38.39
N ARG A 429 28.17 9.37 -38.61
CA ARG A 429 27.46 9.58 -39.88
C ARG A 429 26.91 11.02 -40.02
N TRP A 430 26.31 11.56 -38.96
CA TRP A 430 25.52 12.80 -39.01
C TRP A 430 26.19 13.99 -38.30
N GLY A 431 27.29 13.78 -37.61
CA GLY A 431 28.01 14.76 -36.81
C GLY A 431 27.55 14.88 -35.35
N LYS A 432 28.51 15.14 -34.47
CA LYS A 432 28.27 15.29 -33.01
C LYS A 432 27.43 16.53 -32.67
N ASP A 433 27.44 17.56 -33.51
CA ASP A 433 26.62 18.75 -33.31
C ASP A 433 25.14 18.50 -33.64
N ARG A 434 24.87 17.47 -34.43
CA ARG A 434 23.49 17.08 -34.79
C ARG A 434 22.96 15.96 -33.95
N VAL A 435 23.77 14.95 -33.57
CA VAL A 435 23.42 13.86 -32.67
C VAL A 435 24.08 14.10 -31.32
N ILE A 436 23.26 14.43 -30.32
CA ILE A 436 23.71 14.87 -29.01
C ILE A 436 23.36 13.78 -27.99
N GLU A 437 24.33 13.34 -27.23
CA GLU A 437 24.07 12.50 -26.05
C GLU A 437 23.35 13.31 -24.98
N TRP A 438 22.16 12.84 -24.61
CA TRP A 438 21.33 13.45 -23.59
C TRP A 438 21.08 12.49 -22.44
N TRP A 439 21.90 12.59 -21.42
CA TRP A 439 21.84 11.73 -20.25
C TRP A 439 20.63 12.07 -19.37
N THR A 440 19.63 11.18 -19.35
CA THR A 440 18.38 11.37 -18.60
C THR A 440 18.57 11.24 -17.09
N ASN A 441 19.67 10.65 -16.63
CA ASN A 441 20.05 10.54 -15.21
C ASN A 441 20.62 11.85 -14.62
N ARG A 442 20.58 12.97 -15.34
CA ARG A 442 21.00 14.30 -14.84
C ARG A 442 19.78 15.06 -14.27
N PRO A 443 19.56 15.06 -12.93
CA PRO A 443 18.30 15.53 -12.34
C PRO A 443 17.94 16.98 -12.68
N LYS A 444 18.93 17.87 -12.73
CA LYS A 444 18.69 19.29 -13.01
C LYS A 444 18.26 19.51 -14.47
N ALA A 445 19.02 19.00 -15.42
CA ALA A 445 18.73 19.18 -16.86
C ALA A 445 17.39 18.51 -17.22
N MET A 446 17.15 17.30 -16.72
CA MET A 446 15.90 16.58 -16.93
C MET A 446 14.71 17.28 -16.27
N GLY A 447 14.87 17.78 -15.05
CA GLY A 447 13.83 18.54 -14.36
C GLY A 447 13.47 19.84 -15.06
N ASP A 448 14.44 20.55 -15.64
CA ASP A 448 14.20 21.76 -16.44
C ASP A 448 13.44 21.45 -17.74
N SER A 449 13.83 20.37 -18.43
CA SER A 449 13.16 19.91 -19.65
C SER A 449 11.72 19.47 -19.39
N LEU A 450 11.50 18.71 -18.33
CA LEU A 450 10.16 18.28 -17.93
C LEU A 450 9.25 19.44 -17.56
N ARG A 451 9.75 20.44 -16.83
CA ARG A 451 8.97 21.65 -16.51
C ARG A 451 8.59 22.43 -17.78
N SER A 452 9.52 22.59 -18.69
CA SER A 452 9.27 23.27 -19.96
C SER A 452 8.21 22.54 -20.80
N TRP A 453 8.30 21.22 -20.86
CA TRP A 453 7.36 20.39 -21.60
C TRP A 453 5.95 20.39 -20.94
N HIS A 454 5.87 20.34 -19.62
CA HIS A 454 4.63 20.50 -18.85
C HIS A 454 3.94 21.84 -19.15
N GLU A 455 4.72 22.92 -19.13
CA GLU A 455 4.19 24.24 -19.45
C GLU A 455 3.74 24.31 -20.91
N GLY A 456 4.46 23.69 -21.82
CA GLY A 456 4.08 23.58 -23.24
C GLY A 456 2.73 22.85 -23.43
N ILE A 457 2.48 21.77 -22.69
CA ILE A 457 1.18 21.09 -22.70
C ILE A 457 0.08 21.98 -22.15
N ARG A 458 0.33 22.62 -21.00
CA ARG A 458 -0.63 23.50 -20.35
C ARG A 458 -1.04 24.68 -21.23
N THR A 459 -0.10 25.32 -21.87
CA THR A 459 -0.32 26.50 -22.73
C THR A 459 -0.77 26.14 -24.14
N GLY A 460 -0.63 24.89 -24.58
CA GLY A 460 -0.90 24.45 -25.94
C GLY A 460 0.26 24.68 -26.91
N ALA A 461 1.44 25.05 -26.43
CA ALA A 461 2.67 25.13 -27.23
C ALA A 461 3.18 23.74 -27.63
N VAL A 462 2.73 22.68 -26.97
CA VAL A 462 2.95 21.27 -27.34
C VAL A 462 1.62 20.65 -27.72
N THR A 463 1.57 20.02 -28.89
CA THR A 463 0.45 19.23 -29.38
C THR A 463 0.95 17.89 -29.90
N HIS A 464 0.08 16.90 -30.07
CA HIS A 464 0.51 15.57 -30.52
C HIS A 464 -0.52 14.90 -31.42
N CYS A 465 -0.09 13.85 -32.14
CA CYS A 465 -1.01 12.98 -32.88
C CYS A 465 -1.97 12.26 -31.91
N ALA A 466 -3.23 12.05 -32.35
CA ALA A 466 -4.25 11.35 -31.57
C ALA A 466 -3.96 9.84 -31.49
#